data_417d31b57ece7550264ea344f19dcce6
#
_entry.id   417d31b57ece7550264ea344f19dcce6
#
_cell.length_a   1.000
_cell.length_b   1.000
_cell.length_c   1.000
_cell.angle_alpha   90.00
_cell.angle_beta   90.00
_cell.angle_gamma   90.00
#
_symmetry.space_group_name_H-M   'P 1'
#
loop_
_entity.id
_entity.type
_entity.pdbx_description
1 polymer ?
#
loop_
_entity_poly.entity_id
_entity_poly.type
_entity_poly.pdbx_seq_one_letter_code
_entity_poly.pdbx_strand_id
1 'polypeptide(L)'
;MCDPRLSVGDRRLMEHLSRLEPFPASLLEMGCGDGHKLVALKRSHHVDTYGVDTHEPSVVSLQSAGVDAMVCDMRHLPFDDCHFDWVLIANSLHHIPNPQGAMREAARVARHGVVICEPWCDQTIASQRTTYTLCQWSNALVQSLGYFHREGLSAGEILDLVDFEAASADVCYELGIARWDVSEWLKDFRSHMDQLATSHFLRWRLKHLLETLPAETATEPGQVVVVIRKCAA
;
A
#
# COMPACT_ATOMS: atom_id res chain seq x y z
N MET A 1 17.31 -1.40 -15.35
CA MET A 1 16.24 -0.64 -16.05
C MET A 1 15.04 -0.60 -15.13
N CYS A 2 14.52 0.56 -14.77
CA CYS A 2 13.38 0.68 -13.87
C CYS A 2 12.11 0.15 -14.54
N ASP A 3 11.31 -0.67 -13.84
CA ASP A 3 10.02 -1.16 -14.37
C ASP A 3 9.08 0.06 -14.56
N PRO A 4 8.56 0.31 -15.77
CA PRO A 4 7.73 1.48 -16.05
C PRO A 4 6.36 1.45 -15.34
N ARG A 5 5.97 0.30 -14.79
CA ARG A 5 4.72 0.14 -14.03
C ARG A 5 4.83 0.66 -12.60
N LEU A 6 6.05 0.85 -12.09
CA LEU A 6 6.26 1.38 -10.74
C LEU A 6 5.98 2.88 -10.71
N SER A 7 5.11 3.30 -9.80
CA SER A 7 4.90 4.71 -9.46
C SER A 7 6.16 5.36 -8.87
N VAL A 8 6.16 6.65 -8.68
CA VAL A 8 7.26 7.33 -7.95
C VAL A 8 7.34 6.81 -6.51
N GLY A 9 6.18 6.62 -5.86
CA GLY A 9 6.11 6.05 -4.51
C GLY A 9 6.70 4.65 -4.45
N ASP A 10 6.33 3.76 -5.38
CA ASP A 10 6.90 2.40 -5.43
C ASP A 10 8.42 2.41 -5.58
N ARG A 11 8.96 3.27 -6.45
CA ARG A 11 10.41 3.39 -6.63
C ARG A 11 11.13 3.79 -5.35
N ARG A 12 10.56 4.73 -4.58
CA ARG A 12 11.10 5.13 -3.28
C ARG A 12 11.00 4.02 -2.25
N LEU A 13 9.86 3.32 -2.21
CA LEU A 13 9.73 2.14 -1.36
C LEU A 13 10.80 1.08 -1.70
N MET A 14 11.08 0.85 -2.98
CA MET A 14 12.16 -0.04 -3.42
C MET A 14 13.54 0.40 -2.91
N GLU A 15 13.80 1.72 -2.80
CA GLU A 15 15.03 2.23 -2.17
C GLU A 15 15.10 1.90 -0.69
N HIS A 16 13.97 1.96 0.06
CA HIS A 16 13.94 1.51 1.44
C HIS A 16 14.21 0.01 1.54
N LEU A 17 13.57 -0.80 0.69
CA LEU A 17 13.79 -2.25 0.69
C LEU A 17 15.24 -2.61 0.34
N SER A 18 15.91 -1.83 -0.52
CA SER A 18 17.32 -2.05 -0.87
C SER A 18 18.30 -1.76 0.26
N ARG A 19 17.86 -1.05 1.30
CA ARG A 19 18.67 -0.68 2.50
C ARG A 19 18.38 -1.57 3.72
N LEU A 20 17.54 -2.59 3.56
CA LEU A 20 17.26 -3.51 4.66
C LEU A 20 18.52 -4.30 5.03
N GLU A 21 18.73 -4.46 6.33
CA GLU A 21 19.83 -5.26 6.88
C GLU A 21 19.28 -6.30 7.87
N PRO A 22 19.53 -7.59 7.61
CA PRO A 22 20.16 -8.13 6.40
C PRO A 22 19.31 -7.89 5.17
N PHE A 23 19.96 -7.78 4.00
CA PHE A 23 19.22 -7.68 2.73
C PHE A 23 18.42 -8.97 2.51
N PRO A 24 17.12 -8.89 2.09
CA PRO A 24 16.26 -10.07 1.97
C PRO A 24 16.74 -11.05 0.90
N ALA A 25 16.91 -12.32 1.26
CA ALA A 25 16.91 -13.41 0.30
C ALA A 25 15.47 -13.81 -0.07
N SER A 26 14.52 -13.67 0.87
CA SER A 26 13.10 -13.93 0.66
C SER A 26 12.21 -12.80 1.21
N LEU A 27 11.14 -12.46 0.49
CA LEU A 27 10.20 -11.41 0.88
C LEU A 27 8.76 -11.82 0.54
N LEU A 28 7.88 -11.70 1.54
CA LEU A 28 6.42 -11.80 1.37
C LEU A 28 5.82 -10.41 1.25
N GLU A 29 4.97 -10.16 0.25
CA GLU A 29 4.07 -9.00 0.23
C GLU A 29 2.64 -9.44 0.58
N MET A 30 2.08 -8.87 1.66
CA MET A 30 0.72 -9.11 2.12
C MET A 30 -0.20 -8.02 1.56
N GLY A 31 -1.25 -8.44 0.80
CA GLY A 31 -2.07 -7.54 0.00
C GLY A 31 -1.30 -7.07 -1.24
N CYS A 32 -0.75 -8.02 -1.98
CA CYS A 32 0.20 -7.73 -3.06
C CYS A 32 -0.45 -7.09 -4.30
N GLY A 33 -1.79 -7.13 -4.43
CA GLY A 33 -2.47 -6.63 -5.62
C GLY A 33 -1.88 -7.22 -6.91
N ASP A 34 -1.57 -6.37 -7.88
CA ASP A 34 -0.96 -6.77 -9.15
C ASP A 34 0.53 -7.14 -9.06
N GLY A 35 1.15 -6.95 -7.91
CA GLY A 35 2.49 -7.42 -7.57
C GLY A 35 3.64 -6.75 -8.32
N HIS A 36 3.47 -5.55 -8.87
CA HIS A 36 4.53 -4.86 -9.61
C HIS A 36 5.84 -4.75 -8.84
N LYS A 37 5.76 -4.50 -7.54
CA LYS A 37 6.92 -4.41 -6.62
C LYS A 37 7.66 -5.74 -6.53
N LEU A 38 6.92 -6.85 -6.35
CA LEU A 38 7.50 -8.20 -6.27
C LEU A 38 8.20 -8.59 -7.57
N VAL A 39 7.55 -8.33 -8.72
CA VAL A 39 8.16 -8.57 -10.03
C VAL A 39 9.45 -7.77 -10.21
N ALA A 40 9.45 -6.51 -9.78
CA ALA A 40 10.64 -5.66 -9.86
C ALA A 40 11.77 -6.15 -8.96
N LEU A 41 11.48 -6.53 -7.71
CA LEU A 41 12.45 -7.10 -6.76
C LEU A 41 13.08 -8.39 -7.30
N LYS A 42 12.25 -9.32 -7.76
CA LYS A 42 12.72 -10.59 -8.33
C LYS A 42 13.67 -10.37 -9.50
N ARG A 43 13.35 -9.44 -10.39
CA ARG A 43 14.14 -9.17 -11.60
C ARG A 43 15.44 -8.42 -11.33
N SER A 44 15.42 -7.44 -10.42
CA SER A 44 16.55 -6.53 -10.22
C SER A 44 17.51 -7.00 -9.13
N HIS A 45 17.02 -7.74 -8.13
CA HIS A 45 17.81 -8.09 -6.93
C HIS A 45 17.85 -9.58 -6.64
N HIS A 46 17.20 -10.41 -7.48
CA HIS A 46 17.15 -11.88 -7.31
C HIS A 46 16.59 -12.32 -5.94
N VAL A 47 15.66 -11.52 -5.37
CA VAL A 47 14.96 -11.86 -4.13
C VAL A 47 13.89 -12.90 -4.45
N ASP A 48 13.78 -13.94 -3.63
CA ASP A 48 12.66 -14.87 -3.66
C ASP A 48 11.41 -14.15 -3.16
N THR A 49 10.48 -13.87 -4.06
CA THR A 49 9.30 -13.06 -3.78
C THR A 49 8.04 -13.91 -3.76
N TYR A 50 7.19 -13.67 -2.77
CA TYR A 50 5.88 -14.31 -2.63
C TYR A 50 4.79 -13.27 -2.40
N GLY A 51 3.61 -13.45 -3.00
CA GLY A 51 2.47 -12.54 -2.83
C GLY A 51 1.26 -13.25 -2.22
N VAL A 52 0.55 -12.57 -1.31
CA VAL A 52 -0.79 -13.00 -0.88
C VAL A 52 -1.79 -11.87 -1.07
N ASP A 53 -2.97 -12.19 -1.58
CA ASP A 53 -4.09 -11.26 -1.74
C ASP A 53 -5.41 -12.03 -1.66
N THR A 54 -6.49 -11.35 -1.31
CA THR A 54 -7.84 -11.95 -1.34
C THR A 54 -8.47 -11.85 -2.74
N HIS A 55 -7.92 -11.03 -3.64
CA HIS A 55 -8.42 -10.82 -4.98
C HIS A 55 -7.79 -11.82 -5.96
N GLU A 56 -8.50 -12.90 -6.26
CA GLU A 56 -8.03 -13.99 -7.13
C GLU A 56 -7.48 -13.53 -8.49
N PRO A 57 -8.11 -12.59 -9.24
CA PRO A 57 -7.56 -12.12 -10.53
C PRO A 57 -6.16 -11.50 -10.39
N SER A 58 -5.87 -10.78 -9.31
CA SER A 58 -4.55 -10.23 -9.03
C SER A 58 -3.52 -11.33 -8.80
N VAL A 59 -3.86 -12.34 -8.00
CA VAL A 59 -3.00 -13.50 -7.74
C VAL A 59 -2.67 -14.24 -9.03
N VAL A 60 -3.66 -14.53 -9.88
CA VAL A 60 -3.46 -15.19 -11.18
C VAL A 60 -2.56 -14.36 -12.11
N SER A 61 -2.74 -13.04 -12.12
CA SER A 61 -1.88 -12.12 -12.88
C SER A 61 -0.43 -12.20 -12.42
N LEU A 62 -0.21 -12.19 -11.11
CA LEU A 62 1.11 -12.24 -10.50
C LEU A 62 1.81 -13.58 -10.76
N GLN A 63 1.09 -14.70 -10.64
CA GLN A 63 1.60 -16.04 -11.01
C GLN A 63 2.01 -16.10 -12.48
N SER A 64 1.20 -15.49 -13.37
CA SER A 64 1.50 -15.42 -14.81
C SER A 64 2.76 -14.58 -15.10
N ALA A 65 3.11 -13.65 -14.21
CA ALA A 65 4.36 -12.87 -14.27
C ALA A 65 5.59 -13.62 -13.70
N GLY A 66 5.40 -14.87 -13.24
CA GLY A 66 6.46 -15.73 -12.73
C GLY A 66 6.83 -15.48 -11.26
N VAL A 67 5.93 -14.92 -10.47
CA VAL A 67 6.07 -14.74 -9.03
C VAL A 67 5.12 -15.71 -8.33
N ASP A 68 5.59 -16.37 -7.29
CA ASP A 68 4.75 -17.25 -6.47
C ASP A 68 3.72 -16.42 -5.69
N ALA A 69 2.48 -16.83 -5.74
CA ALA A 69 1.39 -16.13 -5.07
C ALA A 69 0.22 -17.05 -4.75
N MET A 70 -0.59 -16.69 -3.75
CA MET A 70 -1.80 -17.41 -3.41
C MET A 70 -2.94 -16.50 -2.95
N VAL A 71 -4.18 -16.97 -3.16
CA VAL A 71 -5.36 -16.32 -2.60
C VAL A 71 -5.41 -16.64 -1.10
N CYS A 72 -5.25 -15.61 -0.26
CA CYS A 72 -5.19 -15.77 1.18
C CYS A 72 -5.59 -14.49 1.92
N ASP A 73 -6.28 -14.64 3.04
CA ASP A 73 -6.47 -13.56 3.99
C ASP A 73 -5.19 -13.36 4.81
N MET A 74 -4.60 -12.18 4.73
CA MET A 74 -3.35 -11.87 5.43
C MET A 74 -3.43 -11.98 6.96
N ARG A 75 -4.62 -12.14 7.53
CA ARG A 75 -4.82 -12.38 8.96
C ARG A 75 -4.64 -13.85 9.38
N HIS A 76 -4.48 -14.76 8.40
CA HIS A 76 -4.35 -16.20 8.62
C HIS A 76 -3.47 -16.81 7.54
N LEU A 77 -2.16 -16.71 7.71
CA LEU A 77 -1.19 -17.16 6.71
C LEU A 77 -0.81 -18.64 6.91
N PRO A 78 -0.80 -19.45 5.82
CA PRO A 78 -0.45 -20.87 5.91
C PRO A 78 1.07 -21.13 5.86
N PHE A 79 1.87 -20.23 6.43
CA PHE A 79 3.31 -20.33 6.47
C PHE A 79 3.78 -20.59 7.91
N ASP A 80 4.92 -21.26 8.05
CA ASP A 80 5.60 -21.46 9.32
C ASP A 80 6.14 -20.15 9.89
N ASP A 81 6.46 -20.13 11.18
CA ASP A 81 7.11 -19.01 11.83
C ASP A 81 8.48 -18.73 11.18
N CYS A 82 8.82 -17.46 11.03
CA CYS A 82 10.09 -17.03 10.43
C CYS A 82 10.35 -17.60 9.02
N HIS A 83 9.31 -17.83 8.23
CA HIS A 83 9.41 -18.41 6.89
C HIS A 83 10.10 -17.48 5.89
N PHE A 84 9.80 -16.18 5.95
CA PHE A 84 10.39 -15.15 5.08
C PHE A 84 11.38 -14.29 5.85
N ASP A 85 12.40 -13.79 5.17
CA ASP A 85 13.34 -12.86 5.80
C ASP A 85 12.67 -11.57 6.20
N TRP A 86 11.87 -10.99 5.28
CA TRP A 86 11.12 -9.78 5.51
C TRP A 86 9.68 -9.90 5.00
N VAL A 87 8.78 -9.17 5.63
CA VAL A 87 7.39 -9.02 5.19
C VAL A 87 7.15 -7.56 4.82
N LEU A 88 6.51 -7.34 3.69
CA LEU A 88 6.05 -6.04 3.20
C LEU A 88 4.52 -5.97 3.28
N ILE A 89 3.99 -4.88 3.81
CA ILE A 89 2.58 -4.51 3.70
C ILE A 89 2.53 -3.10 3.11
N ALA A 90 2.16 -2.99 1.84
CA ALA A 90 2.17 -1.71 1.15
C ALA A 90 0.78 -1.35 0.62
N ASN A 91 0.24 -0.20 1.08
CA ASN A 91 -1.08 0.33 0.71
C ASN A 91 -2.23 -0.66 0.94
N SER A 92 -2.19 -1.42 2.05
CA SER A 92 -3.12 -2.53 2.28
C SER A 92 -3.77 -2.53 3.66
N LEU A 93 -3.11 -2.01 4.71
CA LEU A 93 -3.68 -2.04 6.06
C LEU A 93 -4.96 -1.20 6.19
N HIS A 94 -5.07 -0.12 5.44
CA HIS A 94 -6.25 0.75 5.45
C HIS A 94 -7.50 0.10 4.81
N HIS A 95 -7.34 -1.02 4.12
CA HIS A 95 -8.46 -1.84 3.61
C HIS A 95 -8.96 -2.87 4.62
N ILE A 96 -8.35 -2.99 5.80
CA ILE A 96 -8.69 -4.03 6.78
C ILE A 96 -9.37 -3.41 8.00
N PRO A 97 -10.58 -3.87 8.37
CA PRO A 97 -11.28 -3.33 9.56
C PRO A 97 -10.51 -3.49 10.87
N ASN A 98 -9.79 -4.60 11.01
CA ASN A 98 -8.97 -4.91 12.19
C ASN A 98 -7.57 -5.38 11.74
N PRO A 99 -6.61 -4.45 11.58
CA PRO A 99 -5.28 -4.76 11.08
C PRO A 99 -4.39 -5.48 12.09
N GLN A 100 -4.76 -5.56 13.38
CA GLN A 100 -3.96 -6.20 14.42
C GLN A 100 -3.63 -7.67 14.08
N GLY A 101 -4.62 -8.41 13.54
CA GLY A 101 -4.41 -9.80 13.12
C GLY A 101 -3.39 -9.93 11.99
N ALA A 102 -3.44 -9.02 11.02
CA ALA A 102 -2.47 -8.98 9.92
C ALA A 102 -1.05 -8.66 10.43
N MET A 103 -0.92 -7.72 11.37
CA MET A 103 0.38 -7.38 11.98
C MET A 103 0.99 -8.54 12.76
N ARG A 104 0.18 -9.31 13.49
CA ARG A 104 0.63 -10.52 14.20
C ARG A 104 1.15 -11.58 13.22
N GLU A 105 0.40 -11.85 12.16
CA GLU A 105 0.82 -12.79 11.14
C GLU A 105 2.08 -12.31 10.40
N ALA A 106 2.16 -11.02 10.04
CA ALA A 106 3.35 -10.43 9.46
C ALA A 106 4.59 -10.65 10.35
N ALA A 107 4.45 -10.34 11.65
CA ALA A 107 5.51 -10.56 12.62
C ALA A 107 5.86 -12.05 12.80
N ARG A 108 4.85 -12.94 12.82
CA ARG A 108 5.06 -14.37 12.98
C ARG A 108 5.88 -14.98 11.85
N VAL A 109 5.50 -14.66 10.61
CA VAL A 109 6.16 -15.25 9.43
C VAL A 109 7.46 -14.54 9.03
N ALA A 110 7.70 -13.31 9.53
CA ALA A 110 8.94 -12.58 9.29
C ALA A 110 10.07 -13.04 10.23
N ARG A 111 11.26 -13.25 9.67
CA ARG A 111 12.48 -13.57 10.46
C ARG A 111 13.13 -12.29 11.02
N HIS A 112 13.32 -11.28 10.19
CA HIS A 112 14.05 -10.07 10.56
C HIS A 112 13.16 -8.88 10.84
N GLY A 113 12.01 -8.76 10.18
CA GLY A 113 11.12 -7.65 10.44
C GLY A 113 10.03 -7.44 9.38
N VAL A 114 9.29 -6.36 9.58
CA VAL A 114 8.15 -5.97 8.76
C VAL A 114 8.35 -4.56 8.24
N VAL A 115 8.10 -4.34 6.96
CA VAL A 115 8.06 -3.03 6.33
C VAL A 115 6.60 -2.68 6.03
N ILE A 116 6.13 -1.56 6.53
CA ILE A 116 4.79 -1.04 6.25
C ILE A 116 4.92 0.25 5.45
N CYS A 117 4.15 0.38 4.39
CA CYS A 117 4.04 1.59 3.61
C CYS A 117 2.56 1.96 3.46
N GLU A 118 2.17 3.16 3.92
CA GLU A 118 0.80 3.64 3.82
C GLU A 118 0.74 5.02 3.14
N PRO A 119 -0.34 5.35 2.42
CA PRO A 119 -0.47 6.65 1.79
C PRO A 119 -0.57 7.75 2.86
N TRP A 120 0.10 8.86 2.58
CA TRP A 120 0.12 10.01 3.47
C TRP A 120 0.14 11.31 2.66
N CYS A 121 -0.47 12.37 3.18
CA CYS A 121 -0.45 13.70 2.58
C CYS A 121 -0.10 14.75 3.64
N ASP A 122 0.90 15.59 3.35
CA ASP A 122 1.20 16.76 4.18
C ASP A 122 0.16 17.85 3.92
N GLN A 123 -0.80 17.97 4.82
CA GLN A 123 -1.87 18.94 4.69
C GLN A 123 -1.43 20.39 4.92
N THR A 124 -0.18 20.64 5.31
CA THR A 124 0.38 22.01 5.35
C THR A 124 0.72 22.52 3.96
N ILE A 125 0.93 21.61 2.98
CA ILE A 125 1.27 21.90 1.60
C ILE A 125 0.00 21.96 0.74
N ALA A 126 -0.20 23.06 0.00
CA ALA A 126 -1.43 23.29 -0.79
C ALA A 126 -1.71 22.18 -1.81
N SER A 127 -0.70 21.73 -2.58
CA SER A 127 -0.85 20.64 -3.55
C SER A 127 -1.25 19.32 -2.90
N GLN A 128 -0.67 19.01 -1.75
CA GLN A 128 -0.99 17.81 -0.96
C GLN A 128 -2.38 17.88 -0.32
N ARG A 129 -2.86 19.07 0.09
CA ARG A 129 -4.26 19.25 0.54
C ARG A 129 -5.25 18.96 -0.58
N THR A 130 -4.94 19.39 -1.81
CA THR A 130 -5.77 19.07 -2.98
C THR A 130 -5.83 17.55 -3.18
N THR A 131 -4.69 16.89 -3.16
CA THR A 131 -4.58 15.43 -3.25
C THR A 131 -5.38 14.73 -2.15
N TYR A 132 -5.16 15.13 -0.90
CA TYR A 132 -5.91 14.60 0.24
C TYR A 132 -7.42 14.71 0.06
N THR A 133 -7.92 15.87 -0.38
CA THR A 133 -9.35 16.10 -0.59
C THR A 133 -9.93 15.17 -1.68
N LEU A 134 -9.18 14.92 -2.75
CA LEU A 134 -9.57 13.99 -3.80
C LEU A 134 -9.55 12.54 -3.30
N CYS A 135 -8.53 12.15 -2.53
CA CYS A 135 -8.48 10.82 -1.90
C CYS A 135 -9.64 10.61 -0.91
N GLN A 136 -10.02 11.62 -0.13
CA GLN A 136 -11.20 11.56 0.74
C GLN A 136 -12.50 11.31 -0.04
N TRP A 137 -12.61 11.89 -1.24
CA TRP A 137 -13.74 11.60 -2.10
C TRP A 137 -13.74 10.14 -2.58
N SER A 138 -12.60 9.61 -3.02
CA SER A 138 -12.51 8.20 -3.47
C SER A 138 -12.79 7.22 -2.34
N ASN A 139 -12.31 7.50 -1.13
CA ASN A 139 -12.60 6.68 0.05
C ASN A 139 -14.11 6.63 0.32
N ALA A 140 -14.79 7.80 0.28
CA ALA A 140 -16.23 7.87 0.45
C ALA A 140 -17.00 7.13 -0.66
N LEU A 141 -16.50 7.14 -1.90
CA LEU A 141 -17.07 6.39 -3.01
C LEU A 141 -17.01 4.89 -2.73
N VAL A 142 -15.85 4.37 -2.40
CA VAL A 142 -15.61 2.94 -2.14
C VAL A 142 -16.46 2.48 -0.93
N GLN A 143 -16.50 3.27 0.14
CA GLN A 143 -17.35 3.01 1.31
C GLN A 143 -18.86 2.99 0.97
N SER A 144 -19.31 3.88 0.09
CA SER A 144 -20.72 3.92 -0.32
C SER A 144 -21.17 2.67 -1.09
N LEU A 145 -20.24 1.92 -1.63
CA LEU A 145 -20.45 0.63 -2.30
C LEU A 145 -20.34 -0.58 -1.35
N GLY A 146 -20.15 -0.33 -0.05
CA GLY A 146 -20.10 -1.36 0.97
C GLY A 146 -18.72 -1.95 1.24
N TYR A 147 -17.66 -1.44 0.61
CA TYR A 147 -16.30 -1.87 0.91
C TYR A 147 -15.76 -1.13 2.12
N PHE A 148 -15.02 -1.85 2.96
CA PHE A 148 -14.26 -1.19 4.02
C PHE A 148 -13.06 -0.47 3.42
N HIS A 149 -12.94 0.81 3.73
CA HIS A 149 -11.80 1.64 3.34
C HIS A 149 -11.69 2.80 4.32
N ARG A 150 -10.50 3.07 4.82
CA ARG A 150 -10.20 4.21 5.69
C ARG A 150 -9.04 5.01 5.11
N GLU A 151 -8.67 6.09 5.75
CA GLU A 151 -7.41 6.76 5.45
C GLU A 151 -6.22 5.84 5.74
N GLY A 152 -5.12 6.06 5.06
CA GLY A 152 -3.86 5.39 5.37
C GLY A 152 -3.51 5.60 6.84
N LEU A 153 -2.92 4.58 7.46
CA LEU A 153 -2.53 4.65 8.85
C LEU A 153 -1.35 5.62 9.02
N SER A 154 -1.41 6.45 10.05
CA SER A 154 -0.26 7.23 10.50
C SER A 154 0.83 6.32 11.09
N ALA A 155 2.06 6.83 11.19
CA ALA A 155 3.14 6.08 11.85
C ALA A 155 2.79 5.70 13.28
N GLY A 156 2.11 6.58 14.03
CA GLY A 156 1.67 6.28 15.39
C GLY A 156 0.69 5.10 15.43
N GLU A 157 -0.33 5.12 14.57
CA GLU A 157 -1.29 4.00 14.47
C GLU A 157 -0.61 2.69 14.04
N ILE A 158 0.38 2.74 13.14
CA ILE A 158 1.17 1.56 12.75
C ILE A 158 1.96 1.03 13.95
N LEU A 159 2.63 1.91 14.70
CA LEU A 159 3.40 1.51 15.87
C LEU A 159 2.53 0.97 17.00
N ASP A 160 1.31 1.48 17.16
CA ASP A 160 0.33 0.96 18.12
C ASP A 160 -0.15 -0.47 17.79
N LEU A 161 0.03 -0.93 16.54
CA LEU A 161 -0.26 -2.32 16.14
C LEU A 161 0.88 -3.29 16.51
N VAL A 162 2.04 -2.79 16.95
CA VAL A 162 3.20 -3.63 17.29
C VAL A 162 2.98 -4.22 18.68
N ASP A 163 2.58 -5.48 18.74
CA ASP A 163 2.40 -6.26 19.98
C ASP A 163 3.42 -7.41 20.12
N PHE A 164 4.54 -7.30 19.41
CA PHE A 164 5.66 -8.23 19.45
C PHE A 164 6.95 -7.53 19.85
N GLU A 165 7.95 -8.31 20.27
CA GLU A 165 9.23 -7.76 20.71
C GLU A 165 10.04 -7.22 19.50
N ALA A 166 10.06 -5.88 19.39
CA ALA A 166 10.78 -5.16 18.35
C ALA A 166 12.08 -4.57 18.89
N ALA A 167 13.18 -4.76 18.17
CA ALA A 167 14.49 -4.18 18.48
C ALA A 167 14.53 -2.68 18.14
N SER A 168 13.91 -2.30 17.02
CA SER A 168 13.84 -0.92 16.56
C SER A 168 12.70 -0.69 15.57
N ALA A 169 12.28 0.56 15.44
CA ALA A 169 11.41 1.01 14.37
C ALA A 169 11.95 2.31 13.78
N ASP A 170 12.12 2.34 12.45
CA ASP A 170 12.47 3.54 11.70
C ASP A 170 11.20 4.06 11.00
N VAL A 171 10.96 5.35 11.08
CA VAL A 171 9.82 6.02 10.43
C VAL A 171 10.34 7.04 9.44
N CYS A 172 9.88 6.95 8.20
CA CYS A 172 10.19 7.91 7.15
C CYS A 172 8.90 8.43 6.53
N TYR A 173 8.76 9.76 6.42
CA TYR A 173 7.70 10.41 5.67
C TYR A 173 8.26 10.93 4.34
N GLU A 174 7.66 10.53 3.25
CA GLU A 174 8.05 10.95 1.92
C GLU A 174 6.93 11.77 1.27
N LEU A 175 7.27 12.97 0.83
CA LEU A 175 6.33 13.82 0.11
C LEU A 175 6.11 13.33 -1.31
N GLY A 176 4.87 13.28 -1.75
CA GLY A 176 4.52 13.17 -3.14
C GLY A 176 4.81 14.50 -3.85
N ILE A 177 5.84 14.56 -4.67
CA ILE A 177 6.27 15.78 -5.37
C ILE A 177 6.01 15.73 -6.87
N ALA A 178 5.79 14.54 -7.44
CA ALA A 178 5.45 14.40 -8.84
C ALA A 178 4.04 14.96 -9.11
N ARG A 179 3.86 15.63 -10.24
CA ARG A 179 2.54 16.08 -10.67
C ARG A 179 1.61 14.88 -10.82
N TRP A 180 0.43 14.99 -10.23
CA TRP A 180 -0.58 13.94 -10.29
C TRP A 180 -1.53 14.14 -11.47
N ASP A 181 -1.64 13.16 -12.33
CA ASP A 181 -2.67 13.15 -13.36
C ASP A 181 -4.00 12.68 -12.76
N VAL A 182 -4.75 13.64 -12.24
CA VAL A 182 -6.05 13.39 -11.62
C VAL A 182 -7.05 12.78 -12.63
N SER A 183 -6.94 13.11 -13.91
CA SER A 183 -7.84 12.59 -14.95
C SER A 183 -7.54 11.12 -15.26
N GLU A 184 -6.28 10.72 -15.24
CA GLU A 184 -5.89 9.32 -15.37
C GLU A 184 -6.33 8.52 -14.14
N TRP A 185 -6.03 9.02 -12.94
CA TRP A 185 -6.45 8.41 -11.68
C TRP A 185 -7.98 8.20 -11.59
N LEU A 186 -8.78 9.13 -12.07
CA LEU A 186 -10.24 8.99 -12.06
C LEU A 186 -10.74 7.82 -12.92
N LYS A 187 -9.96 7.33 -13.87
CA LYS A 187 -10.33 6.15 -14.68
C LYS A 187 -10.46 4.90 -13.83
N ASP A 188 -9.65 4.76 -12.79
CA ASP A 188 -9.67 3.61 -11.87
C ASP A 188 -11.01 3.53 -11.10
N PHE A 189 -11.67 4.67 -10.92
CA PHE A 189 -12.96 4.75 -10.22
C PHE A 189 -14.19 4.75 -11.16
N ARG A 190 -13.99 4.68 -12.47
CA ARG A 190 -15.10 4.74 -13.43
C ARG A 190 -16.14 3.64 -13.17
N SER A 191 -15.71 2.40 -13.04
CA SER A 191 -16.60 1.25 -12.77
C SER A 191 -17.33 1.37 -11.44
N HIS A 192 -16.71 1.96 -10.43
CA HIS A 192 -17.34 2.24 -9.14
C HIS A 192 -18.40 3.34 -9.28
N MET A 193 -18.07 4.41 -10.00
CA MET A 193 -19.03 5.49 -10.26
C MET A 193 -20.23 5.00 -11.06
N ASP A 194 -20.06 4.07 -12.00
CA ASP A 194 -21.15 3.54 -12.82
C ASP A 194 -22.19 2.75 -12.00
N GLN A 195 -21.79 2.25 -10.83
CA GLN A 195 -22.70 1.61 -9.88
C GLN A 195 -23.56 2.61 -9.09
N LEU A 196 -23.21 3.90 -9.07
CA LEU A 196 -23.98 4.93 -8.40
C LEU A 196 -25.09 5.46 -9.30
N ALA A 197 -26.25 5.79 -8.71
CA ALA A 197 -27.29 6.53 -9.40
C ALA A 197 -26.75 7.87 -9.95
N THR A 198 -27.26 8.33 -11.08
CA THR A 198 -26.83 9.57 -11.74
C THR A 198 -26.96 10.80 -10.82
N SER A 199 -27.99 10.82 -9.96
CA SER A 199 -28.24 11.87 -8.97
C SER A 199 -27.50 11.69 -7.65
N HIS A 200 -26.60 10.70 -7.54
CA HIS A 200 -25.93 10.42 -6.27
C HIS A 200 -25.03 11.60 -5.86
N PHE A 201 -25.08 11.95 -4.58
CA PHE A 201 -24.33 13.08 -3.99
C PHE A 201 -22.82 13.07 -4.32
N LEU A 202 -22.19 11.90 -4.34
CA LEU A 202 -20.75 11.79 -4.64
C LEU A 202 -20.40 12.19 -6.07
N ARG A 203 -21.31 11.99 -7.05
CA ARG A 203 -21.11 12.49 -8.43
C ARG A 203 -21.11 14.02 -8.47
N TRP A 204 -22.07 14.63 -7.76
CA TRP A 204 -22.13 16.09 -7.62
C TRP A 204 -20.89 16.62 -6.89
N ARG A 205 -20.51 15.99 -5.78
CA ARG A 205 -19.33 16.38 -5.00
C ARG A 205 -18.05 16.33 -5.84
N LEU A 206 -17.83 15.27 -6.63
CA LEU A 206 -16.67 15.18 -7.52
C LEU A 206 -16.65 16.35 -8.51
N LYS A 207 -17.78 16.61 -9.19
CA LYS A 207 -17.87 17.74 -10.12
C LYS A 207 -17.48 19.05 -9.44
N HIS A 208 -18.05 19.32 -8.27
CA HIS A 208 -17.74 20.53 -7.50
C HIS A 208 -16.26 20.60 -7.10
N LEU A 209 -15.66 19.49 -6.66
CA LEU A 209 -14.24 19.45 -6.32
C LEU A 209 -13.35 19.77 -7.54
N LEU A 210 -13.64 19.19 -8.70
CA LEU A 210 -12.87 19.46 -9.93
C LEU A 210 -13.03 20.89 -10.45
N GLU A 211 -14.16 21.56 -10.15
CA GLU A 211 -14.40 22.96 -10.50
C GLU A 211 -13.74 23.96 -9.52
N THR A 212 -13.55 23.56 -8.26
CA THR A 212 -13.13 24.48 -7.19
C THR A 212 -11.70 24.26 -6.69
N LEU A 213 -11.18 23.04 -6.82
CA LEU A 213 -9.81 22.75 -6.42
C LEU A 213 -8.82 23.00 -7.59
N PRO A 214 -7.62 23.49 -7.29
CA PRO A 214 -6.56 23.62 -8.28
C PRO A 214 -5.97 22.24 -8.61
N ALA A 215 -6.78 21.36 -9.20
CA ALA A 215 -6.43 19.96 -9.45
C ALA A 215 -5.19 19.82 -10.37
N GLU A 216 -4.93 20.82 -11.22
CA GLU A 216 -3.73 20.90 -12.05
C GLU A 216 -2.43 21.09 -11.26
N THR A 217 -2.53 21.53 -10.00
CA THR A 217 -1.38 21.67 -9.09
C THR A 217 -1.24 20.49 -8.12
N ALA A 218 -2.16 19.53 -8.14
CA ALA A 218 -2.08 18.35 -7.27
C ALA A 218 -0.79 17.56 -7.56
N THR A 219 -0.20 17.04 -6.49
CA THR A 219 0.94 16.12 -6.57
C THR A 219 0.47 14.71 -6.18
N GLU A 220 1.17 13.69 -6.60
CA GLU A 220 0.92 12.33 -6.10
C GLU A 220 0.84 12.31 -4.56
N PRO A 221 0.07 11.40 -3.95
CA PRO A 221 0.16 11.19 -2.51
C PRO A 221 1.61 10.91 -2.10
N GLY A 222 1.99 11.38 -0.94
CA GLY A 222 3.18 10.92 -0.26
C GLY A 222 2.93 9.57 0.40
N GLN A 223 3.91 9.11 1.13
CA GLN A 223 3.81 7.86 1.89
C GLN A 223 4.52 7.97 3.23
N VAL A 224 4.05 7.22 4.21
CA VAL A 224 4.78 6.90 5.42
C VAL A 224 5.31 5.48 5.31
N VAL A 225 6.62 5.33 5.51
CA VAL A 225 7.29 4.03 5.54
C VAL A 225 7.77 3.76 6.97
N VAL A 226 7.37 2.62 7.51
CA VAL A 226 7.78 2.17 8.84
C VAL A 226 8.50 0.84 8.69
N VAL A 227 9.77 0.80 9.09
CA VAL A 227 10.58 -0.42 9.11
C VAL A 227 10.73 -0.89 10.55
N ILE A 228 10.11 -2.01 10.89
CA ILE A 228 10.13 -2.59 12.23
C ILE A 228 11.05 -3.81 12.20
N ARG A 229 12.12 -3.78 12.99
CA ARG A 229 13.05 -4.91 13.13
C ARG A 229 12.71 -5.70 14.38
N LYS A 230 12.69 -7.02 14.24
CA LYS A 230 12.52 -7.93 15.37
C LYS A 230 13.82 -8.06 16.14
N CYS A 231 13.73 -8.37 17.43
CA CYS A 231 14.89 -8.84 18.18
C CYS A 231 15.45 -10.11 17.54
N ALA A 232 16.75 -10.24 17.49
CA ALA A 232 17.38 -11.49 17.08
C ALA A 232 16.96 -12.61 18.06
N ALA A 233 16.48 -13.71 17.51
CA ALA A 233 16.11 -14.89 18.30
C ALA A 233 17.34 -15.60 18.85
#